data_a9e425c16a25639193b107a4306023d4
#
_entry.id   a9e425c16a25639193b107a4306023d4
#
_cell.length_a   1.000
_cell.length_b   1.000
_cell.length_c   1.000
_cell.angle_alpha   90.00
_cell.angle_beta   90.00
_cell.angle_gamma   90.00
#
_symmetry.space_group_name_H-M   'P 1'
#
loop_
_entity.id
_entity.type
_entity.pdbx_description
1 polymer ?
#
loop_
_entity_poly.entity_id
_entity_poly.type
_entity_poly.pdbx_seq_one_letter_code
_entity_poly.pdbx_strand_id
1 'polypeptide(L)'
;MPGTSRHHWGTDMDFNSFDNQWFGKGEGLKLYTWMKTHAASFGFCQPYTALGSDRKTGYFEEKWHWTYMPLSTQYTAMAKKMIKNEMIDGFSGSETAMKVDMVKNYILGISPACNKK
;
A
#
# COMPACT_ATOMS: atom_id res chain seq x y z
N MET A 1 -10.17 -4.19 -4.84
CA MET A 1 -10.79 -4.71 -6.08
C MET A 1 -9.90 -5.75 -6.72
N PRO A 2 -10.43 -6.79 -7.33
CA PRO A 2 -9.65 -7.77 -8.08
C PRO A 2 -8.73 -7.11 -9.11
N GLY A 3 -7.49 -7.61 -9.22
CA GLY A 3 -6.48 -7.07 -10.13
C GLY A 3 -5.80 -5.78 -9.72
N THR A 4 -6.18 -5.17 -8.60
CA THR A 4 -5.68 -3.85 -8.18
C THR A 4 -4.77 -3.88 -6.95
N SER A 5 -4.59 -5.04 -6.32
CA SER A 5 -3.75 -5.15 -5.13
C SER A 5 -2.26 -5.09 -5.48
N ARG A 6 -1.52 -4.31 -4.71
CA ARG A 6 -0.05 -4.29 -4.79
C ARG A 6 0.60 -5.62 -4.43
N HIS A 7 -0.10 -6.47 -3.68
CA HIS A 7 0.36 -7.84 -3.39
C HIS A 7 0.53 -8.70 -4.64
N HIS A 8 -0.17 -8.40 -5.74
CA HIS A 8 0.01 -9.10 -7.03
C HIS A 8 1.42 -8.95 -7.60
N TRP A 9 2.15 -7.92 -7.20
CA TRP A 9 3.50 -7.66 -7.70
C TRP A 9 4.57 -8.54 -7.02
N GLY A 10 4.22 -9.21 -5.92
CA GLY A 10 5.17 -10.01 -5.14
C GLY A 10 6.19 -9.17 -4.36
N THR A 11 5.95 -7.87 -4.20
CA THR A 11 6.83 -6.94 -3.51
C THR A 11 6.31 -6.48 -2.17
N ASP A 12 5.06 -6.79 -1.87
CA ASP A 12 4.36 -6.33 -0.68
C ASP A 12 4.01 -7.52 0.21
N MET A 13 4.16 -7.36 1.51
CA MET A 13 3.87 -8.40 2.50
C MET A 13 3.10 -7.85 3.69
N ASP A 14 2.34 -8.71 4.34
CA ASP A 14 1.61 -8.42 5.56
C ASP A 14 2.19 -9.19 6.74
N PHE A 15 2.28 -8.53 7.90
CA PHE A 15 2.80 -9.13 9.13
C PHE A 15 1.69 -9.37 10.15
N ASN A 16 1.65 -10.58 10.69
CA ASN A 16 0.95 -11.01 11.90
C ASN A 16 -0.56 -10.79 11.93
N SER A 17 -1.07 -9.56 11.87
CA SER A 17 -2.48 -9.24 12.13
C SER A 17 -2.97 -8.18 11.18
N PHE A 18 -4.23 -8.27 10.75
CA PHE A 18 -4.93 -7.23 9.98
C PHE A 18 -5.71 -6.25 10.89
N ASP A 19 -5.26 -6.11 12.14
CA ASP A 19 -5.83 -5.18 13.10
C ASP A 19 -4.74 -4.23 13.62
N ASN A 20 -4.90 -2.95 13.36
CA ASN A 20 -3.97 -1.92 13.83
C ASN A 20 -3.82 -1.89 15.37
N GLN A 21 -4.86 -2.28 16.10
CA GLN A 21 -4.81 -2.32 17.57
C GLN A 21 -3.78 -3.34 18.09
N TRP A 22 -3.59 -4.45 17.36
CA TRP A 22 -2.55 -5.42 17.71
C TRP A 22 -1.16 -4.79 17.74
N PHE A 23 -0.89 -3.86 16.83
CA PHE A 23 0.40 -3.13 16.74
C PHE A 23 0.52 -1.98 17.74
N GLY A 24 -0.53 -1.73 18.54
CA GLY A 24 -0.56 -0.65 19.53
C GLY A 24 -0.13 -1.05 20.94
N LYS A 25 0.13 -2.34 21.18
CA LYS A 25 0.52 -2.87 22.51
C LYS A 25 1.33 -4.16 22.39
N GLY A 26 2.01 -4.53 23.49
CA GLY A 26 2.73 -5.82 23.62
C GLY A 26 3.74 -6.07 22.50
N GLU A 27 3.82 -7.28 22.04
CA GLU A 27 4.76 -7.69 20.99
C GLU A 27 4.49 -6.99 19.65
N GLY A 28 3.22 -6.71 19.34
CA GLY A 28 2.86 -5.97 18.14
C GLY A 28 3.44 -4.56 18.12
N LEU A 29 3.40 -3.86 19.26
CA LEU A 29 4.00 -2.54 19.37
C LEU A 29 5.51 -2.60 19.23
N LYS A 30 6.17 -3.59 19.83
CA LYS A 30 7.62 -3.79 19.69
C LYS A 30 8.00 -4.01 18.23
N LEU A 31 7.29 -4.89 17.54
CA LEU A 31 7.50 -5.17 16.12
C LEU A 31 7.32 -3.91 15.29
N TYR A 32 6.21 -3.22 15.45
CA TYR A 32 5.90 -2.03 14.66
C TYR A 32 6.91 -0.89 14.92
N THR A 33 7.31 -0.68 16.16
CA THR A 33 8.34 0.30 16.53
C THR A 33 9.66 -0.04 15.86
N TRP A 34 10.06 -1.31 15.87
CA TRP A 34 11.28 -1.77 15.21
C TRP A 34 11.19 -1.54 13.68
N MET A 35 10.07 -1.90 13.07
CA MET A 35 9.84 -1.70 11.63
C MET A 35 9.92 -0.23 11.26
N LYS A 36 9.27 0.65 12.00
CA LYS A 36 9.31 2.10 11.74
C LYS A 36 10.74 2.67 11.82
N THR A 37 11.57 2.12 12.68
CA THR A 37 12.92 2.60 12.89
C THR A 37 13.91 2.02 11.88
N HIS A 38 13.77 0.76 11.52
CA HIS A 38 14.80 0.01 10.80
C HIS A 38 14.41 -0.46 9.39
N ALA A 39 13.13 -0.61 9.08
CA ALA A 39 12.68 -1.23 7.83
C ALA A 39 13.25 -0.53 6.59
N ALA A 40 13.39 0.79 6.63
CA ALA A 40 13.93 1.57 5.51
C ALA A 40 15.36 1.18 5.17
N SER A 41 16.20 0.83 6.15
CA SER A 41 17.58 0.39 5.91
C SER A 41 17.66 -0.98 5.21
N PHE A 42 16.57 -1.74 5.26
CA PHE A 42 16.41 -3.01 4.53
C PHE A 42 15.60 -2.87 3.23
N GLY A 43 15.27 -1.64 2.84
CA GLY A 43 14.53 -1.37 1.62
C GLY A 43 13.00 -1.44 1.76
N PHE A 44 12.47 -1.55 2.98
CA PHE A 44 11.03 -1.64 3.20
C PHE A 44 10.40 -0.32 3.64
N CYS A 45 9.17 -0.11 3.21
CA CYS A 45 8.37 1.08 3.51
C CYS A 45 6.91 0.68 3.75
N GLN A 46 6.23 1.37 4.66
CA GLN A 46 4.79 1.21 4.88
C GLN A 46 4.04 2.08 3.86
N PRO A 47 3.36 1.48 2.85
CA PRO A 47 2.68 2.28 1.82
C PRO A 47 1.42 2.97 2.33
N TYR A 48 0.65 2.29 3.18
CA TYR A 48 -0.61 2.81 3.71
C TYR A 48 -0.44 3.29 5.14
N THR A 49 0.17 4.45 5.28
CA THR A 49 0.27 5.20 6.54
C THR A 49 -1.09 5.83 6.89
N ALA A 50 -1.22 6.41 8.07
CA ALA A 50 -2.43 7.15 8.42
C ALA A 50 -2.76 8.23 7.37
N LEU A 51 -4.04 8.40 7.06
CA LEU A 51 -4.49 9.48 6.20
C LEU A 51 -4.27 10.82 6.90
N GLY A 52 -3.78 11.81 6.17
CA GLY A 52 -3.46 13.11 6.71
C GLY A 52 -2.81 14.04 5.68
N SER A 53 -1.94 14.93 6.12
CA SER A 53 -1.26 15.89 5.26
C SER A 53 -0.44 15.24 4.15
N ASP A 54 0.24 14.17 4.46
CA ASP A 54 1.19 13.52 3.55
C ASP A 54 0.53 12.51 2.61
N ARG A 55 -0.56 11.90 3.03
CA ARG A 55 -1.33 10.94 2.24
C ARG A 55 -2.82 11.18 2.43
N LYS A 56 -3.49 11.62 1.37
CA LYS A 56 -4.89 12.08 1.42
C LYS A 56 -5.89 11.06 0.91
N THR A 57 -5.44 10.07 0.16
CA THR A 57 -6.32 9.10 -0.51
C THR A 57 -5.82 7.67 -0.32
N GLY A 58 -6.66 6.72 -0.68
CA GLY A 58 -6.35 5.30 -0.64
C GLY A 58 -6.89 4.61 0.60
N TYR A 59 -6.36 3.43 0.88
CA TYR A 59 -6.77 2.63 2.02
C TYR A 59 -6.47 3.33 3.34
N PHE A 60 -7.26 3.02 4.38
CA PHE A 60 -6.92 3.44 5.74
C PHE A 60 -5.56 2.89 6.15
N GLU A 61 -5.05 3.33 7.29
CA GLU A 61 -3.76 2.88 7.81
C GLU A 61 -3.69 1.35 7.92
N GLU A 62 -2.61 0.79 7.39
CA GLU A 62 -2.31 -0.63 7.46
C GLU A 62 -0.92 -0.82 8.06
N LYS A 63 -0.84 -0.98 9.38
CA LYS A 63 0.44 -1.15 10.09
C LYS A 63 1.14 -2.46 9.78
N TRP A 64 0.41 -3.43 9.25
CA TRP A 64 0.91 -4.73 8.82
C TRP A 64 1.55 -4.73 7.45
N HIS A 65 1.21 -3.78 6.57
CA HIS A 65 1.54 -3.82 5.14
C HIS A 65 2.86 -3.08 4.85
N TRP A 66 3.81 -3.82 4.28
CA TRP A 66 5.14 -3.31 3.96
C TRP A 66 5.52 -3.66 2.54
N THR A 67 6.09 -2.70 1.82
CA THR A 67 6.51 -2.85 0.42
C THR A 67 8.03 -2.80 0.29
N TYR A 68 8.60 -3.67 -0.56
CA TYR A 68 10.03 -3.70 -0.84
C TYR A 68 10.35 -2.71 -1.98
N MET A 69 10.85 -1.55 -1.62
CA MET A 69 11.04 -0.41 -2.53
C MET A 69 11.97 -0.66 -3.73
N PRO A 70 13.06 -1.44 -3.61
CA PRO A 70 13.95 -1.66 -4.76
C PRO A 70 13.25 -2.23 -5.99
N LEU A 71 12.13 -2.94 -5.79
CA LEU A 71 11.30 -3.46 -6.87
C LEU A 71 9.98 -2.68 -7.02
N SER A 72 9.30 -2.41 -5.91
CA SER A 72 7.95 -1.84 -5.95
C SER A 72 7.89 -0.42 -6.52
N THR A 73 8.96 0.37 -6.41
CA THR A 73 9.01 1.70 -7.03
C THR A 73 8.91 1.63 -8.54
N GLN A 74 9.55 0.64 -9.15
CA GLN A 74 9.47 0.40 -10.59
C GLN A 74 8.06 -0.04 -11.00
N TYR A 75 7.47 -0.99 -10.26
CA TYR A 75 6.10 -1.44 -10.52
C TYR A 75 5.07 -0.32 -10.30
N THR A 76 5.27 0.54 -9.30
CA THR A 76 4.42 1.73 -9.10
C THR A 76 4.48 2.66 -10.32
N ALA A 77 5.67 2.91 -10.86
CA ALA A 77 5.85 3.73 -12.05
C ALA A 77 5.20 3.07 -13.30
N MET A 78 5.35 1.75 -13.43
CA MET A 78 4.69 0.99 -14.51
C MET A 78 3.18 1.02 -14.36
N ALA A 79 2.64 0.79 -13.17
CA ALA A 79 1.21 0.83 -12.90
C ALA A 79 0.61 2.19 -13.29
N LYS A 80 1.29 3.28 -12.94
CA LYS A 80 0.86 4.64 -13.32
C LYS A 80 0.74 4.83 -14.84
N LYS A 81 1.60 4.17 -15.62
CA LYS A 81 1.59 4.28 -17.08
C LYS A 81 0.60 3.33 -17.74
N MET A 82 0.47 2.13 -17.20
CA MET A 82 -0.17 1.01 -17.90
C MET A 82 -1.56 0.67 -17.38
N ILE A 83 -1.83 0.82 -16.08
CA ILE A 83 -3.12 0.44 -15.50
C ILE A 83 -4.07 1.63 -15.57
N LYS A 84 -5.27 1.37 -16.08
CA LYS A 84 -6.34 2.37 -16.17
C LYS A 84 -7.61 1.81 -15.53
N ASN A 85 -8.46 2.70 -15.01
CA ASN A 85 -9.70 2.30 -14.34
C ASN A 85 -10.61 1.47 -15.25
N GLU A 86 -10.61 1.75 -16.55
CA GLU A 86 -11.41 1.04 -17.55
C GLU A 86 -11.00 -0.42 -17.76
N MET A 87 -9.80 -0.79 -17.32
CA MET A 87 -9.30 -2.18 -17.36
C MET A 87 -9.82 -3.04 -16.21
N ILE A 88 -10.42 -2.40 -15.19
CA ILE A 88 -10.95 -3.06 -14.00
C ILE A 88 -12.40 -3.45 -14.30
N ASP A 89 -12.60 -4.67 -14.75
CA ASP A 89 -13.91 -5.17 -15.16
C ASP A 89 -14.08 -6.67 -14.84
N GLY A 90 -15.20 -7.25 -15.27
CA GLY A 90 -15.44 -8.69 -15.21
C GLY A 90 -15.94 -9.21 -13.86
N PHE A 91 -16.31 -8.35 -12.91
CA PHE A 91 -16.90 -8.73 -11.63
C PHE A 91 -17.93 -7.72 -11.16
N SER A 92 -18.81 -8.15 -10.25
CA SER A 92 -19.86 -7.28 -9.69
C SER A 92 -19.23 -6.12 -8.91
N GLY A 93 -19.60 -4.89 -9.24
CA GLY A 93 -19.05 -3.67 -8.63
C GLY A 93 -17.85 -3.07 -9.35
N SER A 94 -17.36 -3.71 -10.43
CA SER A 94 -16.23 -3.19 -11.21
C SER A 94 -16.48 -1.79 -11.78
N GLU A 95 -17.73 -1.46 -12.08
CA GLU A 95 -18.15 -0.13 -12.56
C GLU A 95 -17.84 1.00 -11.57
N THR A 96 -17.62 0.68 -10.30
CA THR A 96 -17.26 1.68 -9.28
C THR A 96 -15.81 2.12 -9.39
N ALA A 97 -14.95 1.35 -10.07
CA ALA A 97 -13.53 1.66 -10.21
C ALA A 97 -13.27 3.06 -10.76
N MET A 98 -14.05 3.47 -11.77
CA MET A 98 -13.96 4.83 -12.34
C MET A 98 -14.45 5.89 -11.35
N LYS A 99 -15.53 5.60 -10.63
CA LYS A 99 -16.13 6.55 -9.67
C LYS A 99 -15.19 6.89 -8.51
N VAL A 100 -14.48 5.88 -7.99
CA VAL A 100 -13.54 6.07 -6.88
C VAL A 100 -12.13 6.42 -7.37
N ASP A 101 -11.90 6.44 -8.66
CA ASP A 101 -10.58 6.58 -9.30
C ASP A 101 -9.58 5.59 -8.67
N MET A 102 -9.88 4.31 -8.86
CA MET A 102 -9.20 3.20 -8.17
C MET A 102 -7.69 3.22 -8.35
N VAL A 103 -7.23 3.47 -9.57
CA VAL A 103 -5.79 3.51 -9.86
C VAL A 103 -5.12 4.65 -9.11
N LYS A 104 -5.60 5.86 -9.30
CA LYS A 104 -4.99 7.06 -8.70
C LYS A 104 -5.08 7.07 -7.18
N ASN A 105 -6.26 6.78 -6.64
CA ASN A 105 -6.52 6.96 -5.22
C ASN A 105 -6.07 5.77 -4.37
N TYR A 106 -6.04 4.55 -4.93
CA TYR A 106 -5.76 3.33 -4.15
C TYR A 106 -4.43 2.66 -4.52
N ILE A 107 -4.20 2.38 -5.81
CA ILE A 107 -2.93 1.77 -6.21
C ILE A 107 -1.76 2.75 -6.01
N LEU A 108 -1.97 4.01 -6.42
CA LEU A 108 -0.96 5.07 -6.35
C LEU A 108 -1.09 5.94 -5.10
N GLY A 109 -2.16 5.79 -4.32
CA GLY A 109 -2.42 6.53 -3.09
C GLY A 109 -1.63 6.01 -1.90
N ILE A 110 -0.32 5.99 -2.03
CA ILE A 110 0.63 5.47 -1.03
C ILE A 110 1.46 6.59 -0.42
N SER A 111 2.11 6.29 0.70
CA SER A 111 3.05 7.20 1.34
C SER A 111 4.10 7.70 0.35
N PRO A 112 4.35 9.02 0.27
CA PRO A 112 5.41 9.57 -0.58
C PRO A 112 6.78 8.98 -0.30
N ALA A 113 7.04 8.55 0.95
CA ALA A 113 8.29 7.90 1.33
C ALA A 113 8.54 6.59 0.55
N CYS A 114 7.47 5.90 0.13
CA CYS A 114 7.56 4.64 -0.60
C CYS A 114 7.78 4.81 -2.12
N ASN A 115 7.80 6.04 -2.61
CA ASN A 115 8.07 6.38 -4.02
C ASN A 115 9.44 7.02 -4.25
N LYS A 116 10.24 7.15 -3.21
CA LYS A 116 11.59 7.70 -3.33
C LYS A 116 12.50 6.66 -3.97
N LYS A 117 13.17 7.08 -5.02
CA LYS A 117 14.24 6.27 -5.64
C LYS A 117 15.50 6.31 -4.77
#